data_2fb0dbd490187cfd50b846262e39351e
#
_entry.id   2fb0dbd490187cfd50b846262e39351e
#
_cell.length_a   1.000
_cell.length_b   1.000
_cell.length_c   1.000
_cell.angle_alpha   90.00
_cell.angle_beta   90.00
_cell.angle_gamma   90.00
#
_symmetry.space_group_name_H-M   'P 1'
#
loop_
_entity.id
_entity.type
_entity.pdbx_description
1 polymer ?
#
loop_
_entity_poly.entity_id
_entity_poly.type
_entity_poly.pdbx_seq_one_letter_code
_entity_poly.pdbx_strand_id
1 'polypeptide(L)'
;MREAPLMEHLEELRSRLIWAIASWAVMTVVAFTFRVQILEALRRPLDAYNARASLKAELIVLNITEPFLTAFKVAAFGGLALALPFIVYQIWAFIAPGLYEHERRLAVPFILGAGFSFALGALFAYFVLLPFAVPFLLGFLGDVVTPQISIGMYMGQVVTFLALMGILFEMPVVSFLLAKLGLLSSRFLINNWRVAVVLLVTLAALITPTVDVVNLSLVSIPLMVLYGFSILLVKWAERGRPREVEASPA
;
A
#
# COMPACT_ATOMS: atom_id res chain seq x y z
N MET A 1 -29.30 16.73 11.81
CA MET A 1 -27.94 16.76 11.23
C MET A 1 -27.65 18.20 10.81
N ARG A 2 -26.62 18.85 11.35
CA ARG A 2 -26.20 20.18 10.87
C ARG A 2 -25.47 19.92 9.54
N GLU A 3 -26.06 20.39 8.45
CA GLU A 3 -25.34 20.50 7.18
C GLU A 3 -24.25 21.55 7.40
N ALA A 4 -23.04 21.11 7.65
CA ALA A 4 -21.90 22.01 7.64
C ALA A 4 -21.82 22.59 6.21
N PRO A 5 -21.70 23.91 6.02
CA PRO A 5 -21.54 24.48 4.69
C PRO A 5 -20.35 23.80 4.01
N LEU A 6 -20.45 23.55 2.70
CA LEU A 6 -19.38 22.90 1.92
C LEU A 6 -18.00 23.50 2.18
N MET A 7 -17.94 24.80 2.46
CA MET A 7 -16.70 25.50 2.78
C MET A 7 -16.06 25.02 4.09
N GLU A 8 -16.83 24.79 5.16
CA GLU A 8 -16.31 24.27 6.44
C GLU A 8 -15.74 22.86 6.27
N HIS A 9 -16.40 22.04 5.45
CA HIS A 9 -15.93 20.68 5.17
C HIS A 9 -14.63 20.68 4.36
N LEU A 10 -14.48 21.60 3.40
CA LEU A 10 -13.24 21.78 2.66
C LEU A 10 -12.09 22.33 3.51
N GLU A 11 -12.39 23.23 4.46
CA GLU A 11 -11.39 23.71 5.43
C GLU A 11 -10.95 22.60 6.38
N GLU A 12 -11.87 21.75 6.82
CA GLU A 12 -11.53 20.59 7.62
C GLU A 12 -10.63 19.61 6.84
N LEU A 13 -10.98 19.29 5.58
CA LEU A 13 -10.16 18.45 4.71
C LEU A 13 -8.74 18.99 4.57
N ARG A 14 -8.62 20.31 4.31
CA ARG A 14 -7.32 20.99 4.21
C ARG A 14 -6.51 20.83 5.49
N SER A 15 -7.13 21.09 6.64
CA SER A 15 -6.47 20.98 7.94
C SER A 15 -5.99 19.56 8.20
N ARG A 16 -6.84 18.53 7.97
CA ARG A 16 -6.51 17.12 8.16
C ARG A 16 -5.37 16.67 7.25
N LEU A 17 -5.39 17.11 5.99
CA LEU A 17 -4.33 16.81 5.03
C LEU A 17 -2.98 17.42 5.45
N ILE A 18 -2.97 18.66 5.93
CA ILE A 18 -1.77 19.31 6.45
C ILE A 18 -1.19 18.51 7.62
N TRP A 19 -2.01 18.07 8.58
CA TRP A 19 -1.56 17.28 9.71
C TRP A 19 -1.05 15.88 9.30
N ALA A 20 -1.67 15.25 8.32
CA ALA A 20 -1.21 13.99 7.75
C ALA A 20 0.17 14.14 7.10
N ILE A 21 0.36 15.18 6.27
CA ILE A 21 1.65 15.46 5.61
C ILE A 21 2.71 15.86 6.65
N ALA A 22 2.36 16.68 7.63
CA ALA A 22 3.28 17.11 8.69
C ALA A 22 3.76 15.89 9.51
N SER A 23 2.86 14.97 9.86
CA SER A 23 3.23 13.75 10.57
C SER A 23 4.18 12.87 9.75
N TRP A 24 3.91 12.73 8.45
CA TRP A 24 4.82 12.01 7.55
C TRP A 24 6.18 12.67 7.47
N ALA A 25 6.24 14.01 7.34
CA ALA A 25 7.50 14.74 7.30
C ALA A 25 8.31 14.54 8.59
N VAL A 26 7.68 14.65 9.76
CA VAL A 26 8.32 14.42 11.07
C VAL A 26 8.85 12.99 11.17
N MET A 27 8.02 12.00 10.81
CA MET A 27 8.43 10.59 10.87
C MET A 27 9.51 10.26 9.82
N THR A 28 9.54 10.98 8.69
CA THR A 28 10.65 10.88 7.71
C THR A 28 11.96 11.35 8.32
N VAL A 29 11.98 12.44 9.08
CA VAL A 29 13.18 12.89 9.81
C VAL A 29 13.63 11.85 10.83
N VAL A 30 12.69 11.25 11.57
CA VAL A 30 12.99 10.16 12.50
C VAL A 30 13.57 8.95 11.75
N ALA A 31 12.93 8.50 10.68
CA ALA A 31 13.39 7.38 9.87
C ALA A 31 14.76 7.66 9.23
N PHE A 32 15.06 8.91 8.89
CA PHE A 32 16.35 9.30 8.32
C PHE A 32 17.52 9.06 9.28
N THR A 33 17.31 9.11 10.59
CA THR A 33 18.34 8.75 11.57
C THR A 33 18.73 7.28 11.48
N PHE A 34 17.80 6.41 11.04
CA PHE A 34 17.97 4.96 10.86
C PHE A 34 18.22 4.56 9.40
N ARG A 35 18.56 5.52 8.53
CA ARG A 35 18.69 5.27 7.07
C ARG A 35 19.63 4.12 6.73
N VAL A 36 20.75 3.96 7.45
CA VAL A 36 21.74 2.90 7.18
C VAL A 36 21.14 1.53 7.45
N GLN A 37 20.51 1.36 8.62
CA GLN A 37 19.87 0.09 9.01
C GLN A 37 18.74 -0.29 8.06
N ILE A 38 17.95 0.70 7.62
CA ILE A 38 16.87 0.46 6.64
C ILE A 38 17.47 0.06 5.29
N LEU A 39 18.50 0.76 4.81
CA LEU A 39 19.21 0.42 3.56
C LEU A 39 19.79 -0.99 3.60
N GLU A 40 20.45 -1.38 4.69
CA GLU A 40 20.97 -2.73 4.87
C GLU A 40 19.87 -3.79 4.86
N ALA A 41 18.74 -3.52 5.53
CA ALA A 41 17.60 -4.41 5.50
C ALA A 41 17.04 -4.57 4.08
N LEU A 42 16.87 -3.46 3.35
CA LEU A 42 16.34 -3.48 1.98
C LEU A 42 17.31 -4.07 0.95
N ARG A 43 18.61 -4.16 1.26
CA ARG A 43 19.61 -4.81 0.43
C ARG A 43 19.56 -6.34 0.52
N ARG A 44 19.09 -6.92 1.61
CA ARG A 44 19.11 -8.37 1.85
C ARG A 44 18.54 -9.23 0.71
N PRO A 45 17.45 -8.86 -0.01
CA PRO A 45 16.98 -9.64 -1.15
C PRO A 45 18.03 -9.79 -2.26
N LEU A 46 18.84 -8.75 -2.52
CA LEU A 46 19.95 -8.79 -3.46
C LEU A 46 21.11 -9.66 -2.94
N ASP A 47 21.44 -9.53 -1.66
CA ASP A 47 22.49 -10.36 -1.05
C ASP A 47 22.11 -11.85 -1.07
N ALA A 48 20.82 -12.17 -0.89
CA ALA A 48 20.30 -13.53 -1.01
C ALA A 48 20.39 -14.07 -2.46
N TYR A 49 20.16 -13.22 -3.47
CA TYR A 49 20.43 -13.55 -4.88
C TYR A 49 21.92 -13.81 -5.09
N ASN A 50 22.80 -12.92 -4.64
CA ASN A 50 24.24 -13.00 -4.81
C ASN A 50 24.86 -14.25 -4.15
N ALA A 51 24.24 -14.76 -3.08
CA ALA A 51 24.67 -15.98 -2.43
C ALA A 51 24.47 -17.26 -3.29
N ARG A 52 23.62 -17.17 -4.33
CA ARG A 52 23.25 -18.31 -5.20
C ARG A 52 23.68 -18.11 -6.66
N ALA A 53 23.95 -16.87 -7.06
CA ALA A 53 24.29 -16.51 -8.44
C ALA A 53 25.77 -16.81 -8.74
N SER A 54 26.06 -17.27 -9.95
CA SER A 54 27.41 -17.47 -10.48
C SER A 54 28.11 -16.11 -10.70
N LEU A 55 27.39 -15.15 -11.28
CA LEU A 55 27.81 -13.76 -11.42
C LEU A 55 27.07 -12.89 -10.39
N LYS A 56 27.83 -12.25 -9.52
CA LYS A 56 27.26 -11.39 -8.46
C LYS A 56 26.86 -10.04 -9.03
N ALA A 57 25.69 -9.57 -8.65
CA ALA A 57 25.25 -8.22 -8.94
C ALA A 57 25.90 -7.23 -7.96
N GLU A 58 26.48 -6.16 -8.49
CA GLU A 58 27.12 -5.10 -7.70
C GLU A 58 26.28 -3.84 -7.69
N LEU A 59 26.12 -3.24 -6.51
CA LEU A 59 25.52 -1.92 -6.38
C LEU A 59 26.60 -0.85 -6.59
N ILE A 60 26.39 -0.01 -7.56
CA ILE A 60 27.29 1.10 -7.90
C ILE A 60 26.60 2.44 -7.72
N VAL A 61 27.38 3.48 -7.51
CA VAL A 61 26.92 4.87 -7.45
C VAL A 61 27.26 5.52 -8.79
N LEU A 62 26.24 5.96 -9.52
CA LEU A 62 26.43 6.59 -10.84
C LEU A 62 26.55 8.12 -10.75
N ASN A 63 25.94 8.73 -9.74
CA ASN A 63 25.94 10.19 -9.55
C ASN A 63 26.27 10.56 -8.12
N ILE A 64 26.95 11.69 -7.91
CA ILE A 64 27.34 12.19 -6.57
C ILE A 64 26.14 12.39 -5.64
N THR A 65 25.00 12.83 -6.18
CA THR A 65 23.77 13.09 -5.41
C THR A 65 22.96 11.83 -5.12
N GLU A 66 23.24 10.74 -5.81
CA GLU A 66 22.45 9.50 -5.75
C GLU A 66 22.39 8.89 -4.34
N PRO A 67 23.46 8.80 -3.55
CA PRO A 67 23.39 8.26 -2.20
C PRO A 67 22.49 9.08 -1.28
N PHE A 68 22.55 10.40 -1.39
CA PHE A 68 21.69 11.29 -0.61
C PHE A 68 20.19 11.10 -0.96
N LEU A 69 19.87 11.14 -2.26
CA LEU A 69 18.49 10.96 -2.73
C LEU A 69 17.94 9.57 -2.37
N THR A 70 18.80 8.55 -2.44
CA THR A 70 18.43 7.17 -2.05
C THR A 70 18.13 7.08 -0.56
N ALA A 71 19.01 7.64 0.28
CA ALA A 71 18.79 7.68 1.72
C ALA A 71 17.50 8.42 2.08
N PHE A 72 17.21 9.53 1.38
CA PHE A 72 15.97 10.29 1.57
C PHE A 72 14.73 9.50 1.14
N LYS A 73 14.75 8.83 -0.02
CA LYS A 73 13.63 7.98 -0.49
C LYS A 73 13.32 6.86 0.50
N VAL A 74 14.35 6.17 0.98
CA VAL A 74 14.22 5.09 1.95
C VAL A 74 13.68 5.60 3.28
N ALA A 75 14.16 6.76 3.74
CA ALA A 75 13.65 7.41 4.94
C ALA A 75 12.21 7.89 4.78
N ALA A 76 11.84 8.41 3.62
CA ALA A 76 10.47 8.83 3.33
C ALA A 76 9.48 7.64 3.38
N PHE A 77 9.88 6.47 2.86
CA PHE A 77 9.11 5.25 2.99
C PHE A 77 9.01 4.78 4.45
N GLY A 78 10.12 4.72 5.18
CA GLY A 78 10.11 4.39 6.60
C GLY A 78 9.26 5.35 7.41
N GLY A 79 9.34 6.64 7.10
CA GLY A 79 8.49 7.69 7.68
C GLY A 79 7.01 7.50 7.37
N LEU A 80 6.66 7.09 6.13
CA LEU A 80 5.28 6.76 5.75
C LEU A 80 4.74 5.59 6.59
N ALA A 81 5.52 4.51 6.70
CA ALA A 81 5.12 3.34 7.49
C ALA A 81 4.90 3.69 8.97
N LEU A 82 5.76 4.53 9.56
CA LEU A 82 5.61 4.98 10.94
C LEU A 82 4.47 5.98 11.13
N ALA A 83 4.23 6.86 10.16
CA ALA A 83 3.17 7.86 10.21
C ALA A 83 1.78 7.29 9.87
N LEU A 84 1.71 6.09 9.27
CA LEU A 84 0.46 5.54 8.75
C LEU A 84 -0.68 5.50 9.76
N PRO A 85 -0.51 5.06 11.01
CA PRO A 85 -1.61 5.08 11.98
C PRO A 85 -2.17 6.48 12.22
N PHE A 86 -1.29 7.49 12.21
CA PHE A 86 -1.72 8.88 12.36
C PHE A 86 -2.38 9.42 11.09
N ILE A 87 -1.87 9.09 9.91
CA ILE A 87 -2.49 9.45 8.63
C ILE A 87 -3.90 8.86 8.55
N VAL A 88 -4.05 7.58 8.87
CA VAL A 88 -5.35 6.90 8.89
C VAL A 88 -6.28 7.53 9.93
N TYR A 89 -5.75 7.93 11.10
CA TYR A 89 -6.52 8.68 12.08
C TYR A 89 -7.04 10.02 11.52
N GLN A 90 -6.24 10.77 10.76
CA GLN A 90 -6.70 12.02 10.14
C GLN A 90 -7.80 11.78 9.09
N ILE A 91 -7.66 10.71 8.29
CA ILE A 91 -8.71 10.29 7.35
C ILE A 91 -9.99 9.92 8.11
N TRP A 92 -9.87 9.14 9.17
CA TRP A 92 -11.02 8.79 10.01
C TRP A 92 -11.68 10.01 10.63
N ALA A 93 -10.90 10.92 11.20
CA ALA A 93 -11.40 12.13 11.84
C ALA A 93 -12.15 13.06 10.87
N PHE A 94 -11.77 13.04 9.59
CA PHE A 94 -12.50 13.73 8.51
C PHE A 94 -13.84 13.07 8.19
N ILE A 95 -13.90 11.74 8.23
CA ILE A 95 -15.12 10.97 7.91
C ILE A 95 -16.09 10.92 9.11
N ALA A 96 -15.56 10.92 10.33
CA ALA A 96 -16.30 10.71 11.58
C ALA A 96 -17.50 11.65 11.82
N PRO A 97 -17.50 12.94 11.42
CA PRO A 97 -18.67 13.80 11.59
C PRO A 97 -19.91 13.31 10.82
N GLY A 98 -19.70 12.63 9.68
CA GLY A 98 -20.79 12.04 8.87
C GLY A 98 -21.33 10.70 9.37
N LEU A 99 -20.75 10.14 10.45
CA LEU A 99 -21.07 8.81 10.96
C LEU A 99 -22.06 8.86 12.13
N TYR A 100 -22.88 7.81 12.27
CA TYR A 100 -23.69 7.58 13.47
C TYR A 100 -22.81 7.31 14.71
N GLU A 101 -23.30 7.60 15.89
CA GLU A 101 -22.53 7.44 17.15
C GLU A 101 -22.01 6.01 17.37
N HIS A 102 -22.79 5.00 16.98
CA HIS A 102 -22.37 3.60 17.09
C HIS A 102 -21.27 3.21 16.08
N GLU A 103 -21.19 3.90 14.95
CA GLU A 103 -20.17 3.68 13.92
C GLU A 103 -18.83 4.32 14.29
N ARG A 104 -18.86 5.43 15.02
CA ARG A 104 -17.64 6.11 15.50
C ARG A 104 -16.76 5.22 16.36
N ARG A 105 -17.33 4.20 17.01
CA ARG A 105 -16.59 3.20 17.79
C ARG A 105 -15.66 2.31 16.93
N LEU A 106 -15.85 2.30 15.61
CA LEU A 106 -14.98 1.58 14.68
C LEU A 106 -13.63 2.28 14.42
N ALA A 107 -13.39 3.48 14.97
CA ALA A 107 -12.14 4.24 14.78
C ALA A 107 -10.90 3.42 15.14
N VAL A 108 -10.85 2.88 16.35
CA VAL A 108 -9.69 2.14 16.85
C VAL A 108 -9.44 0.86 16.04
N PRO A 109 -10.44 -0.03 15.84
CA PRO A 109 -10.26 -1.20 14.97
C PRO A 109 -9.83 -0.85 13.55
N PHE A 110 -10.35 0.23 12.97
CA PHE A 110 -10.00 0.66 11.64
C PHE A 110 -8.55 1.14 11.55
N ILE A 111 -8.12 2.01 12.48
CA ILE A 111 -6.75 2.55 12.49
C ILE A 111 -5.72 1.43 12.71
N LEU A 112 -5.98 0.53 13.65
CA LEU A 112 -5.11 -0.62 13.91
C LEU A 112 -5.12 -1.61 12.74
N GLY A 113 -6.30 -1.86 12.17
CA GLY A 113 -6.47 -2.73 11.00
C GLY A 113 -5.72 -2.21 9.79
N ALA A 114 -5.78 -0.91 9.51
CA ALA A 114 -5.03 -0.29 8.44
C ALA A 114 -3.52 -0.37 8.69
N GLY A 115 -3.02 0.02 9.86
CA GLY A 115 -1.60 -0.12 10.17
C GLY A 115 -1.08 -1.55 10.01
N PHE A 116 -1.86 -2.53 10.45
CA PHE A 116 -1.54 -3.95 10.31
C PHE A 116 -1.58 -4.41 8.83
N SER A 117 -2.60 -3.99 8.09
CA SER A 117 -2.78 -4.34 6.67
C SER A 117 -1.64 -3.81 5.82
N PHE A 118 -1.25 -2.55 6.01
CA PHE A 118 -0.10 -1.96 5.34
C PHE A 118 1.19 -2.73 5.65
N ALA A 119 1.43 -3.03 6.93
CA ALA A 119 2.60 -3.79 7.34
C ALA A 119 2.63 -5.17 6.68
N LEU A 120 1.50 -5.88 6.63
CA LEU A 120 1.37 -7.16 5.91
C LEU A 120 1.68 -7.02 4.42
N GLY A 121 1.20 -5.95 3.77
CA GLY A 121 1.49 -5.68 2.36
C GLY A 121 2.97 -5.42 2.10
N ALA A 122 3.61 -4.61 2.93
CA ALA A 122 5.04 -4.36 2.85
C ALA A 122 5.86 -5.63 3.13
N LEU A 123 5.49 -6.43 4.14
CA LEU A 123 6.12 -7.72 4.44
C LEU A 123 5.93 -8.72 3.30
N PHE A 124 4.74 -8.78 2.70
CA PHE A 124 4.49 -9.60 1.53
C PHE A 124 5.40 -9.20 0.36
N ALA A 125 5.51 -7.91 0.06
CA ALA A 125 6.43 -7.43 -0.96
C ALA A 125 7.89 -7.82 -0.65
N TYR A 126 8.31 -7.67 0.60
CA TYR A 126 9.67 -7.95 1.03
C TYR A 126 10.02 -9.44 1.01
N PHE A 127 9.15 -10.31 1.57
CA PHE A 127 9.45 -11.74 1.75
C PHE A 127 8.96 -12.62 0.59
N VAL A 128 8.00 -12.16 -0.20
CA VAL A 128 7.44 -12.94 -1.30
C VAL A 128 7.80 -12.32 -2.64
N LEU A 129 7.42 -11.06 -2.88
CA LEU A 129 7.56 -10.46 -4.21
C LEU A 129 9.03 -10.23 -4.59
N LEU A 130 9.83 -9.59 -3.74
CA LEU A 130 11.23 -9.28 -4.04
C LEU A 130 12.12 -10.53 -4.23
N PRO A 131 12.01 -11.61 -3.42
CA PRO A 131 12.78 -12.84 -3.64
C PRO A 131 12.49 -13.56 -4.96
N PHE A 132 11.35 -13.31 -5.59
CA PHE A 132 11.03 -13.81 -6.93
C PHE A 132 11.41 -12.81 -8.02
N ALA A 133 11.09 -11.53 -7.84
CA ALA A 133 11.31 -10.49 -8.85
C ALA A 133 12.82 -10.24 -9.08
N VAL A 134 13.63 -10.15 -8.02
CA VAL A 134 15.06 -9.83 -8.13
C VAL A 134 15.82 -10.91 -8.90
N PRO A 135 15.72 -12.22 -8.56
CA PRO A 135 16.39 -13.27 -9.33
C PRO A 135 15.89 -13.37 -10.78
N PHE A 136 14.59 -13.18 -11.01
CA PHE A 136 14.01 -13.24 -12.33
C PHE A 136 14.57 -12.13 -13.23
N LEU A 137 14.60 -10.88 -12.74
CA LEU A 137 15.07 -9.73 -13.50
C LEU A 137 16.57 -9.79 -13.78
N LEU A 138 17.37 -10.14 -12.76
CA LEU A 138 18.83 -10.18 -12.88
C LEU A 138 19.33 -11.44 -13.63
N GLY A 139 18.60 -12.55 -13.52
CA GLY A 139 18.94 -13.80 -14.18
C GLY A 139 18.46 -13.91 -15.63
N PHE A 140 17.76 -12.88 -16.17
CA PHE A 140 17.14 -12.95 -17.50
C PHE A 140 18.16 -13.15 -18.63
N LEU A 141 19.37 -12.57 -18.53
CA LEU A 141 20.48 -12.75 -19.47
C LEU A 141 21.42 -13.88 -19.04
N GLY A 142 21.11 -14.60 -17.96
CA GLY A 142 21.95 -15.68 -17.44
C GLY A 142 23.35 -15.22 -17.04
N ASP A 143 24.34 -16.10 -17.23
CA ASP A 143 25.73 -15.84 -16.84
C ASP A 143 26.54 -15.09 -17.93
N VAL A 144 25.88 -14.42 -18.88
CA VAL A 144 26.56 -13.72 -19.99
C VAL A 144 27.08 -12.35 -19.57
N VAL A 145 26.39 -11.70 -18.63
CA VAL A 145 26.71 -10.32 -18.22
C VAL A 145 26.70 -10.19 -16.71
N THR A 146 27.76 -9.58 -16.14
CA THR A 146 27.79 -9.21 -14.72
C THR A 146 26.89 -8.00 -14.48
N PRO A 147 25.80 -8.12 -13.70
CA PRO A 147 24.89 -7.01 -13.48
C PRO A 147 25.56 -5.92 -12.61
N GLN A 148 25.66 -4.70 -13.13
CA GLN A 148 26.01 -3.51 -12.35
C GLN A 148 24.77 -2.63 -12.21
N ILE A 149 24.30 -2.43 -10.98
CA ILE A 149 23.02 -1.78 -10.72
C ILE A 149 23.24 -0.51 -9.91
N SER A 150 22.67 0.60 -10.37
CA SER A 150 22.63 1.82 -9.58
C SER A 150 21.90 1.58 -8.24
N ILE A 151 22.51 1.99 -7.13
CA ILE A 151 21.90 1.89 -5.80
C ILE A 151 20.57 2.64 -5.74
N GLY A 152 20.47 3.79 -6.40
CA GLY A 152 19.24 4.60 -6.45
C GLY A 152 18.12 3.92 -7.22
N MET A 153 18.43 3.22 -8.32
CA MET A 153 17.47 2.44 -9.09
C MET A 153 16.97 1.24 -8.29
N TYR A 154 17.87 0.44 -7.72
CA TYR A 154 17.51 -0.72 -6.93
C TYR A 154 16.65 -0.36 -5.71
N MET A 155 17.13 0.58 -4.88
CA MET A 155 16.39 1.01 -3.69
C MET A 155 15.08 1.70 -4.03
N GLY A 156 15.06 2.48 -5.13
CA GLY A 156 13.83 3.09 -5.64
C GLY A 156 12.78 2.05 -5.99
N GLN A 157 13.18 0.98 -6.69
CA GLN A 157 12.28 -0.11 -7.07
C GLN A 157 11.78 -0.88 -5.84
N VAL A 158 12.68 -1.23 -4.91
CA VAL A 158 12.33 -1.92 -3.66
C VAL A 158 11.32 -1.10 -2.86
N VAL A 159 11.60 0.19 -2.61
CA VAL A 159 10.69 1.09 -1.88
C VAL A 159 9.35 1.21 -2.59
N THR A 160 9.34 1.30 -3.92
CA THR A 160 8.10 1.36 -4.71
C THR A 160 7.27 0.10 -4.51
N PHE A 161 7.85 -1.08 -4.58
CA PHE A 161 7.12 -2.33 -4.34
C PHE A 161 6.56 -2.41 -2.92
N LEU A 162 7.36 -2.08 -1.91
CA LEU A 162 6.90 -2.10 -0.52
C LEU A 162 5.75 -1.11 -0.28
N ALA A 163 5.91 0.13 -0.76
CA ALA A 163 4.91 1.18 -0.57
C ALA A 163 3.59 0.85 -1.29
N LEU A 164 3.67 0.45 -2.56
CA LEU A 164 2.48 0.14 -3.35
C LEU A 164 1.75 -1.09 -2.81
N MET A 165 2.47 -2.16 -2.48
CA MET A 165 1.84 -3.33 -1.87
C MET A 165 1.25 -3.02 -0.49
N GLY A 166 1.94 -2.20 0.31
CA GLY A 166 1.38 -1.71 1.57
C GLY A 166 0.04 -0.99 1.37
N ILE A 167 -0.02 -0.04 0.43
CA ILE A 167 -1.24 0.70 0.11
C ILE A 167 -2.33 -0.22 -0.47
N LEU A 168 -1.98 -1.15 -1.35
CA LEU A 168 -2.94 -2.06 -1.97
C LEU A 168 -3.55 -3.06 -0.98
N PHE A 169 -2.81 -3.42 0.04
CA PHE A 169 -3.33 -4.24 1.14
C PHE A 169 -4.36 -3.49 2.01
N GLU A 170 -4.45 -2.15 1.91
CA GLU A 170 -5.55 -1.39 2.53
C GLU A 170 -6.90 -1.62 1.84
N MET A 171 -6.93 -2.14 0.61
CA MET A 171 -8.17 -2.33 -0.16
C MET A 171 -9.25 -3.12 0.62
N PRO A 172 -8.96 -4.23 1.32
CA PRO A 172 -9.96 -4.94 2.13
C PRO A 172 -10.49 -4.11 3.30
N VAL A 173 -9.61 -3.37 3.98
CA VAL A 173 -9.96 -2.55 5.15
C VAL A 173 -10.84 -1.36 4.73
N VAL A 174 -10.45 -0.68 3.64
CA VAL A 174 -11.23 0.42 3.06
C VAL A 174 -12.59 -0.10 2.56
N SER A 175 -12.62 -1.24 1.87
CA SER A 175 -13.88 -1.84 1.39
C SER A 175 -14.81 -2.21 2.54
N PHE A 176 -14.28 -2.75 3.63
CA PHE A 176 -15.04 -3.04 4.86
C PHE A 176 -15.63 -1.76 5.45
N LEU A 177 -14.85 -0.70 5.55
CA LEU A 177 -15.33 0.59 6.06
C LEU A 177 -16.46 1.14 5.17
N LEU A 178 -16.24 1.22 3.85
CA LEU A 178 -17.24 1.70 2.91
C LEU A 178 -18.54 0.88 2.96
N ALA A 179 -18.43 -0.43 3.21
CA ALA A 179 -19.58 -1.29 3.41
C ALA A 179 -20.31 -0.97 4.71
N LYS A 180 -19.60 -0.71 5.82
CA LYS A 180 -20.22 -0.26 7.08
C LYS A 180 -20.95 1.07 6.92
N LEU A 181 -20.43 1.98 6.10
CA LEU A 181 -21.08 3.26 5.77
C LEU A 181 -22.24 3.16 4.77
N GLY A 182 -22.44 1.98 4.15
CA GLY A 182 -23.44 1.76 3.14
C GLY A 182 -23.11 2.26 1.74
N LEU A 183 -21.90 2.69 1.56
CA LEU A 183 -21.42 3.21 0.28
C LEU A 183 -20.99 2.09 -0.68
N LEU A 184 -20.73 0.89 -0.15
CA LEU A 184 -20.28 -0.26 -0.94
C LEU A 184 -21.08 -1.51 -0.58
N SER A 185 -21.51 -2.27 -1.59
CA SER A 185 -22.21 -3.54 -1.41
C SER A 185 -21.44 -4.71 -2.00
N SER A 186 -21.60 -5.89 -1.38
CA SER A 186 -21.00 -7.13 -1.88
C SER A 186 -21.53 -7.50 -3.27
N ARG A 187 -22.80 -7.18 -3.55
CA ARG A 187 -23.41 -7.39 -4.89
C ARG A 187 -22.72 -6.53 -5.95
N PHE A 188 -22.41 -5.27 -5.63
CA PHE A 188 -21.70 -4.38 -6.54
C PHE A 188 -20.32 -4.95 -6.90
N LEU A 189 -19.54 -5.39 -5.91
CA LEU A 189 -18.23 -6.00 -6.15
C LEU A 189 -18.36 -7.28 -6.98
N ILE A 190 -19.30 -8.18 -6.63
CA ILE A 190 -19.48 -9.44 -7.35
C ILE A 190 -19.92 -9.18 -8.81
N ASN A 191 -20.84 -8.25 -9.04
CA ASN A 191 -21.34 -7.98 -10.40
C ASN A 191 -20.27 -7.33 -11.29
N ASN A 192 -19.37 -6.54 -10.70
CA ASN A 192 -18.33 -5.81 -11.44
C ASN A 192 -16.95 -6.49 -11.39
N TRP A 193 -16.87 -7.79 -11.05
CA TRP A 193 -15.59 -8.50 -10.90
C TRP A 193 -14.71 -8.43 -12.16
N ARG A 194 -15.32 -8.43 -13.36
CA ARG A 194 -14.58 -8.36 -14.64
C ARG A 194 -13.85 -7.03 -14.78
N VAL A 195 -14.53 -5.94 -14.44
CA VAL A 195 -13.92 -4.59 -14.45
C VAL A 195 -12.83 -4.50 -13.40
N ALA A 196 -13.07 -5.03 -12.20
CA ALA A 196 -12.09 -5.06 -11.14
C ALA A 196 -10.81 -5.82 -11.56
N VAL A 197 -10.94 -7.00 -12.17
CA VAL A 197 -9.80 -7.77 -12.69
C VAL A 197 -8.98 -6.95 -13.69
N VAL A 198 -9.64 -6.31 -14.66
CA VAL A 198 -8.95 -5.47 -15.66
C VAL A 198 -8.21 -4.32 -14.97
N LEU A 199 -8.84 -3.63 -14.01
CA LEU A 199 -8.21 -2.54 -13.26
C LEU A 199 -7.02 -3.03 -12.43
N LEU A 200 -7.14 -4.16 -11.75
CA LEU A 200 -6.07 -4.73 -10.93
C LEU A 200 -4.87 -5.19 -11.78
N VAL A 201 -5.13 -5.79 -12.93
CA VAL A 201 -4.06 -6.17 -13.88
C VAL A 201 -3.40 -4.94 -14.48
N THR A 202 -4.18 -3.91 -14.84
CA THR A 202 -3.64 -2.64 -15.32
C THR A 202 -2.78 -1.96 -14.25
N LEU A 203 -3.24 -1.96 -13.00
CA LEU A 203 -2.50 -1.42 -11.88
C LEU A 203 -1.20 -2.21 -11.65
N ALA A 204 -1.25 -3.55 -11.70
CA ALA A 204 -0.07 -4.40 -11.62
C ALA A 204 0.94 -4.07 -12.73
N ALA A 205 0.47 -3.85 -13.96
CA ALA A 205 1.33 -3.48 -15.10
C ALA A 205 1.99 -2.10 -14.93
N LEU A 206 1.34 -1.16 -14.24
CA LEU A 206 1.92 0.15 -13.92
C LEU A 206 2.98 0.07 -12.82
N ILE A 207 2.85 -0.89 -11.92
CA ILE A 207 3.76 -1.09 -10.78
C ILE A 207 5.02 -1.85 -11.21
N THR A 208 4.86 -2.85 -12.08
CA THR A 208 5.98 -3.67 -12.52
C THR A 208 6.84 -2.92 -13.55
N PRO A 209 8.17 -2.93 -13.40
CA PRO A 209 9.09 -2.25 -14.32
C PRO A 209 9.16 -2.93 -15.69
N THR A 210 8.69 -4.16 -15.78
CA THR A 210 8.71 -5.00 -16.99
C THR A 210 7.31 -5.51 -17.30
N VAL A 211 6.97 -5.53 -18.60
CA VAL A 211 5.65 -5.99 -19.10
C VAL A 211 5.67 -7.50 -19.36
N ASP A 212 6.46 -8.26 -18.60
CA ASP A 212 6.51 -9.71 -18.73
C ASP A 212 5.39 -10.38 -17.91
N VAL A 213 4.95 -11.54 -18.42
CA VAL A 213 3.83 -12.29 -17.83
C VAL A 213 4.12 -12.77 -16.42
N VAL A 214 5.40 -13.07 -16.09
CA VAL A 214 5.79 -13.62 -14.80
C VAL A 214 5.67 -12.56 -13.71
N ASN A 215 6.32 -11.40 -13.88
CA ASN A 215 6.24 -10.30 -12.91
C ASN A 215 4.82 -9.73 -12.82
N LEU A 216 4.12 -9.61 -13.96
CA LEU A 216 2.74 -9.18 -13.99
C LEU A 216 1.84 -10.13 -13.18
N SER A 217 1.99 -11.44 -13.36
CA SER A 217 1.23 -12.45 -12.60
C SER A 217 1.58 -12.44 -11.12
N LEU A 218 2.86 -12.25 -10.78
CA LEU A 218 3.35 -12.19 -9.41
C LEU A 218 2.70 -11.07 -8.58
N VAL A 219 2.34 -9.96 -9.23
CA VAL A 219 1.64 -8.84 -8.59
C VAL A 219 0.13 -9.00 -8.71
N SER A 220 -0.39 -9.39 -9.89
CA SER A 220 -1.83 -9.45 -10.15
C SER A 220 -2.55 -10.51 -9.32
N ILE A 221 -1.94 -11.70 -9.15
CA ILE A 221 -2.59 -12.81 -8.41
C ILE A 221 -2.87 -12.41 -6.95
N PRO A 222 -1.91 -11.89 -6.17
CA PRO A 222 -2.20 -11.38 -4.82
C PRO A 222 -3.28 -10.30 -4.79
N LEU A 223 -3.30 -9.39 -5.77
CA LEU A 223 -4.32 -8.35 -5.84
C LEU A 223 -5.72 -8.94 -6.07
N MET A 224 -5.83 -9.98 -6.90
CA MET A 224 -7.10 -10.69 -7.10
C MET A 224 -7.54 -11.41 -5.82
N VAL A 225 -6.60 -12.01 -5.08
CA VAL A 225 -6.89 -12.64 -3.78
C VAL A 225 -7.38 -11.59 -2.78
N LEU A 226 -6.73 -10.42 -2.70
CA LEU A 226 -7.16 -9.30 -1.85
C LEU A 226 -8.56 -8.79 -2.24
N TYR A 227 -8.86 -8.73 -3.53
CA TYR A 227 -10.21 -8.38 -4.00
C TYR A 227 -11.26 -9.41 -3.53
N GLY A 228 -10.97 -10.70 -3.68
CA GLY A 228 -11.83 -11.75 -3.16
C GLY A 228 -12.03 -11.67 -1.64
N PHE A 229 -10.95 -11.37 -0.91
CA PHE A 229 -11.01 -11.14 0.54
C PHE A 229 -11.83 -9.90 0.89
N SER A 230 -11.71 -8.82 0.10
CA SER A 230 -12.55 -7.62 0.25
C SER A 230 -14.05 -7.96 0.13
N ILE A 231 -14.44 -8.80 -0.84
CA ILE A 231 -15.83 -9.25 -0.99
C ILE A 231 -16.32 -9.99 0.27
N LEU A 232 -15.47 -10.84 0.85
CA LEU A 232 -15.82 -11.57 2.08
C LEU A 232 -16.03 -10.62 3.27
N LEU A 233 -15.14 -9.64 3.43
CA LEU A 233 -15.24 -8.62 4.50
C LEU A 233 -16.47 -7.73 4.32
N VAL A 234 -16.78 -7.32 3.07
CA VAL A 234 -17.98 -6.53 2.77
C VAL A 234 -19.25 -7.33 3.10
N LYS A 235 -19.33 -8.62 2.72
CA LYS A 235 -20.45 -9.50 3.11
C LYS A 235 -20.60 -9.60 4.61
N TRP A 236 -19.50 -9.69 5.35
CA TRP A 236 -19.54 -9.73 6.81
C TRP A 236 -20.00 -8.40 7.41
N ALA A 237 -19.55 -7.28 6.84
CA ALA A 237 -20.00 -5.94 7.24
C ALA A 237 -21.50 -5.74 7.06
N GLU A 238 -22.08 -6.24 5.94
CA GLU A 238 -23.51 -6.15 5.63
C GLU A 238 -24.38 -6.95 6.59
N ARG A 239 -23.92 -8.11 7.10
CA ARG A 239 -24.68 -8.95 8.06
C ARG A 239 -24.97 -8.25 9.38
N GLY A 240 -24.17 -7.29 9.77
CA GLY A 240 -24.34 -6.52 11.00
C GLY A 240 -25.23 -5.28 10.87
N ARG A 241 -25.83 -5.04 9.70
CA ARG A 241 -26.75 -3.93 9.47
C ARG A 241 -28.19 -4.38 9.78
N PRO A 242 -28.98 -3.58 10.54
CA PRO A 242 -30.43 -3.74 10.53
C PRO A 242 -30.91 -3.60 9.07
N ARG A 243 -31.66 -4.57 8.57
CA ARG A 243 -32.39 -4.38 7.31
C ARG A 243 -33.33 -3.20 7.53
N GLU A 244 -33.07 -2.08 6.88
CA GLU A 244 -34.12 -1.10 6.66
C GLU A 244 -35.24 -1.86 5.94
N VAL A 245 -36.36 -1.98 6.63
CA VAL A 245 -37.59 -2.51 6.06
C VAL A 245 -37.88 -1.62 4.86
N GLU A 246 -37.76 -2.16 3.65
CA GLU A 246 -38.29 -1.53 2.44
C GLU A 246 -39.71 -1.11 2.79
N ALA A 247 -39.91 0.20 3.02
CA ALA A 247 -41.22 0.77 3.10
C ALA A 247 -41.87 0.54 1.73
N SER A 248 -42.73 -0.46 1.66
CA SER A 248 -43.59 -0.71 0.51
C SER A 248 -44.35 0.58 0.23
N PRO A 249 -44.27 1.15 -0.97
CA PRO A 249 -45.16 2.24 -1.33
C PRO A 249 -46.56 1.69 -1.40
N ALA A 250 -47.43 2.23 -0.54
CA ALA A 250 -48.89 2.06 -0.62
C ALA A 250 -49.46 2.95 -1.73
#